data_76bdd3bdce21f951fa307ddf6247db9d
#
_entry.id   76bdd3bdce21f951fa307ddf6247db9d
#
_cell.length_a   1.000
_cell.length_b   1.000
_cell.length_c   1.000
_cell.angle_alpha   90.00
_cell.angle_beta   90.00
_cell.angle_gamma   90.00
#
_symmetry.space_group_name_H-M   'P 1'
#
loop_
_entity.id
_entity.type
_entity.pdbx_description
1 polymer ?
#
loop_
_entity_poly.entity_id
_entity_poly.type
_entity_poly.pdbx_seq_one_letter_code
_entity_poly.pdbx_strand_id
1 'polypeptide(L)'
;FYLMLVNLYAKAYDPDNAATEPGVPLKLTYYVEHDKEKETQFDRTSVAKVYEQIVKDLKEAVRCFTESPQTKSFYRASEDAALLLLSRVYLYMQDWENAKSTAEKLLAQNGALLDYSSIAENTDGYAISEKSPELLFSQGPLNLQCEFSGSGGDFCVSNDLYKLYDENDYRQTIYFTRSTQSDSLGLNRKYQMGKHRSYVSDIFTLRTAEGYLNAAEACAMLGDAGAASGWLNRLRGKRIKDYEDVVYTADEIIEQVRVE
;
A
#
# COMPACT_ATOMS: atom_id res chain seq x y z
N PHE A 1 9.63 8.08 6.93
CA PHE A 1 9.31 9.34 7.60
C PHE A 1 9.04 10.46 6.58
N TYR A 2 10.02 10.87 5.77
CA TYR A 2 9.85 11.99 4.82
C TYR A 2 8.77 11.75 3.76
N LEU A 3 8.55 10.52 3.32
CA LEU A 3 7.46 10.19 2.39
C LEU A 3 6.10 10.55 2.99
N MET A 4 5.88 10.26 4.27
CA MET A 4 4.62 10.65 4.94
C MET A 4 4.50 12.17 5.07
N LEU A 5 5.59 12.85 5.46
CA LEU A 5 5.57 14.29 5.59
C LEU A 5 5.30 15.01 4.27
N VAL A 6 5.98 14.62 3.19
CA VAL A 6 5.79 15.28 1.89
C VAL A 6 4.39 15.05 1.35
N ASN A 7 3.82 13.86 1.54
CA ASN A 7 2.44 13.56 1.12
C ASN A 7 1.37 14.32 1.93
N LEU A 8 1.65 14.64 3.21
CA LEU A 8 0.69 15.37 4.05
C LEU A 8 0.80 16.89 3.91
N TYR A 9 1.99 17.42 3.66
CA TYR A 9 2.27 18.87 3.79
C TYR A 9 2.76 19.53 2.51
N ALA A 10 2.93 18.79 1.42
CA ALA A 10 3.31 19.32 0.13
C ALA A 10 2.29 18.94 -0.95
N LYS A 11 2.43 19.51 -2.14
CA LYS A 11 1.68 19.06 -3.31
C LYS A 11 2.20 17.68 -3.76
N ALA A 12 1.34 16.94 -4.46
CA ALA A 12 1.77 15.72 -5.13
C ALA A 12 2.96 15.97 -6.04
N TYR A 13 3.82 14.97 -6.18
CA TYR A 13 4.95 15.07 -7.10
C TYR A 13 4.43 15.24 -8.53
N ASP A 14 4.92 16.28 -9.20
CA ASP A 14 4.69 16.55 -10.60
C ASP A 14 6.05 16.77 -11.26
N PRO A 15 6.48 15.94 -12.22
CA PRO A 15 7.79 16.03 -12.84
C PRO A 15 8.12 17.44 -13.37
N ASP A 16 7.11 18.15 -13.87
CA ASP A 16 7.29 19.48 -14.46
C ASP A 16 7.53 20.57 -13.39
N ASN A 17 7.00 20.41 -12.20
CA ASN A 17 6.98 21.43 -11.16
C ASN A 17 7.71 21.05 -9.87
N ALA A 18 8.04 19.79 -9.66
CA ALA A 18 8.64 19.30 -8.39
C ALA A 18 9.91 20.04 -7.96
N ALA A 19 10.69 20.55 -8.92
CA ALA A 19 11.93 21.28 -8.65
C ALA A 19 11.69 22.65 -7.98
N THR A 20 10.53 23.25 -8.19
CA THR A 20 10.17 24.60 -7.68
C THR A 20 9.10 24.56 -6.60
N GLU A 21 8.26 23.51 -6.57
CA GLU A 21 7.22 23.37 -5.55
C GLU A 21 7.82 23.14 -4.16
N PRO A 22 7.32 23.87 -3.13
CA PRO A 22 7.82 23.72 -1.77
C PRO A 22 7.46 22.35 -1.20
N GLY A 23 8.45 21.55 -0.87
CA GLY A 23 8.32 20.28 -0.17
C GLY A 23 8.26 20.46 1.35
N VAL A 24 9.08 19.72 2.08
CA VAL A 24 9.20 19.79 3.54
C VAL A 24 10.66 20.05 3.93
N PRO A 25 10.90 20.58 5.16
CA PRO A 25 12.26 20.72 5.65
C PRO A 25 12.97 19.37 5.76
N LEU A 26 14.19 19.28 5.26
CA LEU A 26 15.07 18.12 5.41
C LEU A 26 16.07 18.35 6.53
N LYS A 27 15.93 17.60 7.62
CA LYS A 27 16.95 17.53 8.67
C LYS A 27 17.69 16.21 8.57
N LEU A 28 18.93 16.26 8.09
CA LEU A 28 19.76 15.07 7.85
C LEU A 28 20.80 14.85 8.97
N THR A 29 20.80 15.69 10.01
CA THR A 29 21.64 15.54 11.20
C THR A 29 20.89 14.83 12.31
N TYR A 30 21.55 13.95 13.04
CA TYR A 30 20.94 13.11 14.10
C TYR A 30 20.82 13.78 15.46
N TYR A 31 21.48 14.91 15.65
CA TYR A 31 21.45 15.65 16.91
C TYR A 31 20.61 16.93 16.81
N VAL A 32 20.09 17.35 17.95
CA VAL A 32 19.39 18.63 18.11
C VAL A 32 20.36 19.58 18.85
N GLU A 33 20.78 20.65 18.19
CA GLU A 33 21.46 21.73 18.85
C GLU A 33 20.41 22.58 19.58
N HIS A 34 20.61 22.76 20.90
CA HIS A 34 19.76 23.63 21.72
C HIS A 34 20.35 25.04 21.88
N ASP A 35 21.28 25.41 21.04
CA ASP A 35 21.87 26.74 21.04
C ASP A 35 20.93 27.69 20.27
N LYS A 36 20.23 28.55 21.03
CA LYS A 36 19.27 29.52 20.46
C LYS A 36 19.92 30.51 19.48
N GLU A 37 21.23 30.75 19.60
CA GLU A 37 21.95 31.62 18.67
C GLU A 37 22.30 30.90 17.37
N LYS A 38 22.24 29.56 17.37
CA LYS A 38 22.47 28.68 16.21
C LYS A 38 21.22 27.91 15.77
N GLU A 39 20.05 28.27 16.28
CA GLU A 39 18.79 27.68 15.77
C GLU A 39 18.69 27.90 14.27
N THR A 40 19.14 26.91 13.53
CA THR A 40 19.00 26.85 12.10
C THR A 40 17.52 26.63 11.81
N GLN A 41 16.86 27.65 11.30
CA GLN A 41 15.55 27.45 10.72
C GLN A 41 15.73 26.60 9.46
N PHE A 42 15.09 25.44 9.44
CA PHE A 42 15.11 24.59 8.28
C PHE A 42 14.06 25.09 7.28
N ASP A 43 14.52 25.69 6.20
CA ASP A 43 13.64 26.08 5.11
C ASP A 43 13.01 24.86 4.43
N ARG A 44 11.85 25.05 3.85
CA ARG A 44 11.22 24.02 3.02
C ARG A 44 12.08 23.78 1.79
N THR A 45 12.51 22.53 1.64
CA THR A 45 13.22 22.07 0.43
C THR A 45 12.21 21.79 -0.66
N SER A 46 12.60 21.84 -1.94
CA SER A 46 11.69 21.49 -3.04
C SER A 46 11.20 20.02 -2.93
N VAL A 47 10.01 19.76 -3.48
CA VAL A 47 9.44 18.40 -3.57
C VAL A 47 10.44 17.44 -4.21
N ALA A 48 11.08 17.83 -5.32
CA ALA A 48 12.09 17.02 -6.00
C ALA A 48 13.23 16.59 -5.07
N LYS A 49 13.82 17.53 -4.33
CA LYS A 49 14.93 17.22 -3.39
C LYS A 49 14.48 16.31 -2.25
N VAL A 50 13.25 16.44 -1.77
CA VAL A 50 12.71 15.52 -0.74
C VAL A 50 12.62 14.12 -1.30
N TYR A 51 12.08 13.94 -2.51
CA TYR A 51 11.98 12.63 -3.15
C TYR A 51 13.35 12.04 -3.51
N GLU A 52 14.30 12.86 -3.98
CA GLU A 52 15.69 12.43 -4.19
C GLU A 52 16.31 11.84 -2.91
N GLN A 53 16.10 12.51 -1.76
CA GLN A 53 16.58 11.99 -0.48
C GLN A 53 15.88 10.69 -0.09
N ILE A 54 14.55 10.58 -0.28
CA ILE A 54 13.79 9.35 -0.01
C ILE A 54 14.31 8.19 -0.85
N VAL A 55 14.50 8.40 -2.15
CA VAL A 55 15.06 7.38 -3.06
C VAL A 55 16.47 6.96 -2.65
N LYS A 56 17.32 7.92 -2.28
CA LYS A 56 18.68 7.66 -1.79
C LYS A 56 18.65 6.78 -0.54
N ASP A 57 17.82 7.14 0.45
CA ASP A 57 17.71 6.41 1.71
C ASP A 57 17.18 4.97 1.48
N LEU A 58 16.18 4.81 0.59
CA LEU A 58 15.62 3.48 0.30
C LEU A 58 16.58 2.60 -0.50
N LYS A 59 17.33 3.16 -1.46
CA LYS A 59 18.39 2.43 -2.17
C LYS A 59 19.48 1.95 -1.22
N GLU A 60 19.88 2.81 -0.29
CA GLU A 60 20.88 2.45 0.72
C GLU A 60 20.32 1.39 1.69
N ALA A 61 19.05 1.47 2.07
CA ALA A 61 18.40 0.44 2.88
C ALA A 61 18.39 -0.91 2.16
N VAL A 62 18.01 -0.96 0.87
CA VAL A 62 18.08 -2.18 0.05
C VAL A 62 19.50 -2.74 0.07
N ARG A 63 20.53 -1.91 -0.21
CA ARG A 63 21.92 -2.35 -0.20
C ARG A 63 22.33 -2.96 1.16
N CYS A 64 22.02 -2.27 2.25
CA CYS A 64 22.36 -2.73 3.60
C CYS A 64 21.68 -4.06 3.95
N PHE A 65 20.40 -4.23 3.58
CA PHE A 65 19.67 -5.48 3.83
C PHE A 65 20.14 -6.63 2.95
N THR A 66 20.58 -6.35 1.71
CA THR A 66 21.21 -7.37 0.84
C THR A 66 22.53 -7.87 1.44
N GLU A 67 23.37 -6.96 1.97
CA GLU A 67 24.67 -7.30 2.60
C GLU A 67 24.48 -7.95 3.99
N SER A 68 23.46 -7.57 4.73
CA SER A 68 23.15 -8.06 6.07
C SER A 68 21.68 -8.38 6.23
N PRO A 69 21.22 -9.56 5.72
CA PRO A 69 19.82 -9.94 5.77
C PRO A 69 19.30 -10.02 7.20
N GLN A 70 18.16 -9.42 7.42
CA GLN A 70 17.45 -9.48 8.70
C GLN A 70 16.75 -10.84 8.86
N THR A 71 16.72 -11.33 10.10
CA THR A 71 15.86 -12.47 10.46
C THR A 71 14.41 -12.05 10.23
N LYS A 72 13.61 -12.91 9.59
CA LYS A 72 12.21 -12.63 9.26
C LYS A 72 11.41 -12.22 10.51
N SER A 73 11.18 -10.95 10.64
CA SER A 73 10.22 -10.38 11.57
C SER A 73 9.53 -9.23 10.85
N PHE A 74 8.24 -9.36 10.63
CA PHE A 74 7.45 -8.31 9.97
C PHE A 74 7.33 -7.01 10.78
N TYR A 75 7.80 -6.98 12.03
CA TYR A 75 7.94 -5.75 12.83
C TYR A 75 9.25 -5.00 12.57
N ARG A 76 10.12 -5.53 11.72
CA ARG A 76 11.38 -4.91 11.34
C ARG A 76 11.43 -4.75 9.84
N ALA A 77 12.03 -3.65 9.39
CA ALA A 77 12.27 -3.43 7.97
C ALA A 77 13.16 -4.53 7.39
N SER A 78 12.89 -4.87 6.15
CA SER A 78 13.61 -5.89 5.37
C SER A 78 13.90 -5.35 3.96
N GLU A 79 14.69 -6.10 3.17
CA GLU A 79 14.91 -5.78 1.76
C GLU A 79 13.58 -5.72 1.00
N ASP A 80 12.70 -6.68 1.21
CA ASP A 80 11.39 -6.74 0.54
C ASP A 80 10.53 -5.51 0.86
N ALA A 81 10.50 -5.12 2.14
CA ALA A 81 9.77 -3.92 2.55
C ALA A 81 10.36 -2.63 1.95
N ALA A 82 11.70 -2.54 1.86
CA ALA A 82 12.38 -1.41 1.25
C ALA A 82 12.14 -1.35 -0.26
N LEU A 83 12.18 -2.50 -0.96
CA LEU A 83 11.87 -2.59 -2.40
C LEU A 83 10.42 -2.19 -2.68
N LEU A 84 9.46 -2.67 -1.87
CA LEU A 84 8.06 -2.30 -2.03
C LEU A 84 7.87 -0.79 -1.88
N LEU A 85 8.42 -0.21 -0.82
CA LEU A 85 8.31 1.23 -0.60
C LEU A 85 9.02 2.04 -1.68
N LEU A 86 10.16 1.56 -2.20
CA LEU A 86 10.88 2.20 -3.28
C LEU A 86 10.08 2.17 -4.59
N SER A 87 9.43 1.07 -4.93
CA SER A 87 8.57 0.98 -6.11
C SER A 87 7.38 1.95 -6.01
N ARG A 88 6.75 2.08 -4.84
CA ARG A 88 5.69 3.07 -4.58
C ARG A 88 6.19 4.50 -4.76
N VAL A 89 7.39 4.80 -4.27
CA VAL A 89 8.01 6.14 -4.42
C VAL A 89 8.24 6.46 -5.90
N TYR A 90 8.72 5.51 -6.69
CA TYR A 90 8.89 5.69 -8.12
C TYR A 90 7.56 5.89 -8.86
N LEU A 91 6.49 5.18 -8.49
CA LEU A 91 5.14 5.44 -9.02
C LEU A 91 4.71 6.89 -8.74
N TYR A 92 4.89 7.37 -7.51
CA TYR A 92 4.55 8.74 -7.14
C TYR A 92 5.36 9.78 -7.93
N MET A 93 6.61 9.43 -8.29
CA MET A 93 7.48 10.26 -9.12
C MET A 93 7.16 10.14 -10.62
N GLN A 94 6.26 9.23 -11.01
CA GLN A 94 5.98 8.88 -12.41
C GLN A 94 7.22 8.31 -13.13
N ASP A 95 8.15 7.74 -12.37
CA ASP A 95 9.33 7.04 -12.90
C ASP A 95 8.96 5.56 -13.12
N TRP A 96 8.20 5.33 -14.20
CA TRP A 96 7.55 4.05 -14.47
C TRP A 96 8.54 2.91 -14.70
N GLU A 97 9.67 3.17 -15.34
CA GLU A 97 10.72 2.16 -15.59
C GLU A 97 11.34 1.66 -14.28
N ASN A 98 11.71 2.58 -13.38
CA ASN A 98 12.25 2.22 -12.09
C ASN A 98 11.19 1.62 -11.17
N ALA A 99 9.94 2.05 -11.25
CA ALA A 99 8.81 1.46 -10.53
C ALA A 99 8.63 0.00 -10.92
N LYS A 100 8.53 -0.28 -12.24
CA LYS A 100 8.42 -1.62 -12.81
C LYS A 100 9.57 -2.52 -12.36
N SER A 101 10.80 -2.13 -12.64
CA SER A 101 11.98 -2.96 -12.35
C SER A 101 12.14 -3.25 -10.85
N THR A 102 11.81 -2.30 -9.99
CA THR A 102 11.89 -2.46 -8.54
C THR A 102 10.78 -3.40 -8.02
N ALA A 103 9.54 -3.24 -8.51
CA ALA A 103 8.44 -4.13 -8.16
C ALA A 103 8.69 -5.57 -8.66
N GLU A 104 9.17 -5.73 -9.89
CA GLU A 104 9.53 -7.04 -10.45
C GLU A 104 10.66 -7.71 -9.67
N LYS A 105 11.67 -6.94 -9.22
CA LYS A 105 12.73 -7.45 -8.34
C LYS A 105 12.14 -7.99 -7.03
N LEU A 106 11.26 -7.24 -6.38
CA LEU A 106 10.57 -7.69 -5.18
C LEU A 106 9.81 -9.00 -5.43
N LEU A 107 8.99 -9.03 -6.49
CA LEU A 107 8.12 -10.17 -6.80
C LEU A 107 8.90 -11.43 -7.21
N ALA A 108 10.08 -11.28 -7.79
CA ALA A 108 10.99 -12.39 -8.08
C ALA A 108 11.60 -12.99 -6.80
N GLN A 109 11.82 -12.18 -5.75
CA GLN A 109 12.36 -12.63 -4.47
C GLN A 109 11.26 -13.16 -3.55
N ASN A 110 10.13 -12.47 -3.52
CA ASN A 110 9.00 -12.74 -2.62
C ASN A 110 7.68 -12.35 -3.27
N GLY A 111 7.17 -13.19 -4.16
CA GLY A 111 5.88 -13.01 -4.83
C GLY A 111 4.74 -13.79 -4.18
N ALA A 112 4.85 -14.17 -2.91
CA ALA A 112 3.81 -14.95 -2.24
C ALA A 112 2.53 -14.15 -2.07
N LEU A 113 1.39 -14.73 -2.45
CA LEU A 113 0.04 -14.20 -2.25
C LEU A 113 -0.76 -15.15 -1.35
N LEU A 114 -1.57 -14.57 -0.48
CA LEU A 114 -2.56 -15.32 0.29
C LEU A 114 -3.72 -15.69 -0.65
N ASP A 115 -4.06 -16.97 -0.68
CA ASP A 115 -5.25 -17.42 -1.41
C ASP A 115 -6.49 -17.19 -0.55
N TYR A 116 -7.35 -16.26 -0.98
CA TYR A 116 -8.52 -15.87 -0.21
C TYR A 116 -9.60 -16.95 -0.18
N SER A 117 -9.59 -17.91 -1.09
CA SER A 117 -10.46 -19.08 -0.99
C SER A 117 -10.21 -19.87 0.29
N SER A 118 -8.94 -19.91 0.76
CA SER A 118 -8.56 -20.65 1.97
C SER A 118 -9.06 -20.02 3.27
N ILE A 119 -9.44 -18.76 3.25
CA ILE A 119 -9.89 -18.00 4.43
C ILE A 119 -11.36 -17.56 4.34
N ALA A 120 -11.97 -17.58 3.17
CA ALA A 120 -13.34 -17.10 2.96
C ALA A 120 -14.37 -17.90 3.79
N GLU A 121 -14.18 -19.20 3.89
CA GLU A 121 -15.06 -20.11 4.64
C GLU A 121 -14.63 -20.30 6.11
N ASN A 122 -13.47 -19.77 6.48
CA ASN A 122 -12.91 -19.93 7.81
C ASN A 122 -13.29 -18.76 8.72
N THR A 123 -14.03 -19.02 9.77
CA THR A 123 -14.41 -17.98 10.76
C THR A 123 -13.21 -17.31 11.43
N ASP A 124 -12.06 -17.97 11.46
CA ASP A 124 -10.79 -17.47 12.03
C ASP A 124 -9.81 -16.99 10.94
N GLY A 125 -10.24 -16.95 9.69
CA GLY A 125 -9.45 -16.47 8.56
C GLY A 125 -9.39 -14.95 8.50
N TYR A 126 -8.20 -14.39 8.39
CA TYR A 126 -7.97 -12.94 8.32
C TYR A 126 -7.07 -12.61 7.13
N ALA A 127 -7.49 -11.62 6.34
CA ALA A 127 -6.70 -11.13 5.20
C ALA A 127 -5.38 -10.51 5.66
N ILE A 128 -5.41 -9.80 6.78
CA ILE A 128 -4.24 -9.19 7.42
C ILE A 128 -4.00 -9.92 8.73
N SER A 129 -2.94 -10.70 8.80
CA SER A 129 -2.56 -11.46 9.99
C SER A 129 -1.06 -11.71 10.01
N GLU A 130 -0.54 -12.05 11.18
CA GLU A 130 0.85 -12.45 11.36
C GLU A 130 1.27 -13.67 10.51
N LYS A 131 0.29 -14.48 10.12
CA LYS A 131 0.49 -15.69 9.32
C LYS A 131 0.33 -15.45 7.82
N SER A 132 -0.03 -14.22 7.41
CA SER A 132 -0.19 -13.91 6.00
C SER A 132 1.16 -13.98 5.28
N PRO A 133 1.27 -14.75 4.20
CA PRO A 133 2.50 -14.81 3.41
C PRO A 133 2.80 -13.48 2.70
N GLU A 134 1.80 -12.60 2.57
CA GLU A 134 1.94 -11.29 1.95
C GLU A 134 2.57 -10.25 2.86
N LEU A 135 2.60 -10.48 4.18
CA LEU A 135 3.01 -9.47 5.14
C LEU A 135 4.53 -9.25 5.11
N LEU A 136 4.96 -8.08 4.66
CA LEU A 136 6.36 -7.67 4.59
C LEU A 136 6.77 -6.82 5.78
N PHE A 137 5.88 -5.92 6.23
CA PHE A 137 6.14 -5.02 7.34
C PHE A 137 4.84 -4.55 7.99
N SER A 138 4.86 -4.43 9.32
CA SER A 138 3.80 -3.81 10.12
C SER A 138 4.40 -3.04 11.30
N GLN A 139 3.84 -1.89 11.62
CA GLN A 139 4.29 -1.09 12.78
C GLN A 139 3.78 -1.61 14.13
N GLY A 140 3.07 -2.72 14.16
CA GLY A 140 2.52 -3.28 15.39
C GLY A 140 1.00 -3.05 15.53
N PRO A 141 0.43 -3.26 16.71
CA PRO A 141 -1.01 -3.41 16.90
C PRO A 141 -1.76 -2.06 16.93
N LEU A 142 -1.59 -1.23 15.91
CA LEU A 142 -2.45 -0.07 15.68
C LEU A 142 -3.63 -0.53 14.84
N ASN A 143 -4.81 -0.51 15.41
CA ASN A 143 -6.00 -1.08 14.82
C ASN A 143 -7.08 -0.01 14.64
N LEU A 144 -7.28 0.45 13.41
CA LEU A 144 -8.38 1.35 13.06
C LEU A 144 -9.74 0.64 13.10
N GLN A 145 -9.76 -0.67 13.06
CA GLN A 145 -11.00 -1.42 13.10
C GLN A 145 -11.84 -1.07 14.34
N CYS A 146 -11.20 -0.84 15.49
CA CYS A 146 -11.90 -0.44 16.71
C CYS A 146 -12.67 0.87 16.53
N GLU A 147 -12.15 1.78 15.71
CA GLU A 147 -12.78 3.07 15.41
C GLU A 147 -13.92 2.93 14.38
N PHE A 148 -13.76 1.99 13.42
CA PHE A 148 -14.71 1.81 12.32
C PHE A 148 -15.75 0.71 12.56
N SER A 149 -15.49 -0.23 13.46
CA SER A 149 -16.39 -1.35 13.78
C SER A 149 -16.96 -1.31 15.18
N GLY A 150 -16.75 -0.22 15.90
CA GLY A 150 -17.24 -0.04 17.25
C GLY A 150 -18.76 -0.20 17.36
N SER A 151 -19.26 -0.55 18.54
CA SER A 151 -20.69 -0.81 18.85
C SER A 151 -21.61 0.39 18.54
N GLY A 152 -21.05 1.57 18.27
CA GLY A 152 -21.80 2.77 17.91
C GLY A 152 -22.22 2.83 16.43
N GLY A 153 -21.57 2.08 15.55
CA GLY A 153 -21.88 2.10 14.12
C GLY A 153 -21.71 3.45 13.44
N ASP A 154 -20.78 4.28 13.96
CA ASP A 154 -20.60 5.67 13.51
C ASP A 154 -20.02 5.76 12.10
N PHE A 155 -19.30 4.72 11.67
CA PHE A 155 -18.71 4.65 10.33
C PHE A 155 -19.21 3.42 9.59
N CYS A 156 -19.54 3.58 8.34
CA CYS A 156 -19.97 2.51 7.45
C CYS A 156 -19.21 2.58 6.14
N VAL A 157 -19.08 1.43 5.49
CA VAL A 157 -18.54 1.37 4.13
C VAL A 157 -19.53 2.04 3.17
N SER A 158 -19.03 2.87 2.25
CA SER A 158 -19.89 3.46 1.23
C SER A 158 -20.49 2.37 0.33
N ASN A 159 -21.73 2.61 -0.13
CA ASN A 159 -22.35 1.67 -1.07
C ASN A 159 -21.57 1.58 -2.40
N ASP A 160 -20.91 2.65 -2.80
CA ASP A 160 -20.15 2.67 -4.05
C ASP A 160 -18.89 1.82 -3.93
N LEU A 161 -18.16 1.88 -2.81
CA LEU A 161 -17.05 0.98 -2.55
C LEU A 161 -17.51 -0.48 -2.49
N TYR A 162 -18.60 -0.77 -1.78
CA TYR A 162 -19.09 -2.15 -1.66
C TYR A 162 -19.49 -2.76 -3.01
N LYS A 163 -20.07 -1.97 -3.92
CA LYS A 163 -20.48 -2.42 -5.25
C LYS A 163 -19.32 -2.75 -6.20
N LEU A 164 -18.10 -2.33 -5.88
CA LEU A 164 -16.90 -2.70 -6.66
C LEU A 164 -16.58 -4.20 -6.52
N TYR A 165 -17.06 -4.84 -5.47
CA TYR A 165 -16.87 -6.27 -5.22
C TYR A 165 -18.13 -7.04 -5.60
N ASP A 166 -18.02 -7.94 -6.55
CA ASP A 166 -19.12 -8.82 -6.95
C ASP A 166 -19.26 -10.04 -6.01
N GLU A 167 -20.27 -10.87 -6.25
CA GLU A 167 -20.57 -12.05 -5.41
C GLU A 167 -19.49 -13.15 -5.48
N ASN A 168 -18.65 -13.15 -6.50
CA ASN A 168 -17.53 -14.08 -6.66
C ASN A 168 -16.24 -13.55 -6.02
N ASP A 169 -16.23 -12.28 -5.61
CA ASP A 169 -15.07 -11.70 -4.95
C ASP A 169 -15.04 -12.06 -3.47
N TYR A 170 -14.08 -12.89 -3.07
CA TYR A 170 -13.91 -13.30 -1.68
C TYR A 170 -13.73 -12.11 -0.74
N ARG A 171 -13.20 -10.97 -1.23
CA ARG A 171 -13.02 -9.75 -0.43
C ARG A 171 -14.35 -9.20 0.07
N GLN A 172 -15.44 -9.41 -0.68
CA GLN A 172 -16.78 -8.95 -0.28
C GLN A 172 -17.17 -9.53 1.09
N THR A 173 -16.88 -10.79 1.34
CA THR A 173 -17.21 -11.47 2.60
C THR A 173 -16.11 -11.37 3.66
N ILE A 174 -14.85 -11.19 3.24
CA ILE A 174 -13.69 -11.11 4.14
C ILE A 174 -13.53 -9.69 4.69
N TYR A 175 -13.66 -8.66 3.83
CA TYR A 175 -13.45 -7.28 4.25
C TYR A 175 -14.68 -6.63 4.88
N PHE A 176 -15.86 -7.11 4.52
CA PHE A 176 -17.11 -6.47 4.94
C PHE A 176 -17.98 -7.43 5.75
N THR A 177 -18.65 -6.89 6.73
CA THR A 177 -19.68 -7.59 7.50
C THR A 177 -20.96 -6.79 7.49
N ARG A 178 -22.09 -7.46 7.44
CA ARG A 178 -23.38 -6.79 7.51
C ARG A 178 -23.62 -6.31 8.93
N SER A 179 -23.95 -5.01 9.07
CA SER A 179 -24.36 -4.48 10.36
C SER A 179 -25.67 -5.12 10.83
N THR A 180 -25.68 -5.56 12.08
CA THR A 180 -26.89 -6.09 12.74
C THR A 180 -27.64 -5.02 13.52
N GLN A 181 -27.10 -3.79 13.57
CA GLN A 181 -27.77 -2.70 14.30
C GLN A 181 -28.99 -2.18 13.53
N SER A 182 -30.10 -2.06 14.22
CA SER A 182 -31.29 -1.42 13.69
C SER A 182 -31.02 0.09 13.52
N ASP A 183 -31.27 0.55 12.35
CA ASP A 183 -31.08 1.94 11.97
C ASP A 183 -32.19 2.83 12.56
N SER A 184 -31.95 3.41 13.73
CA SER A 184 -32.87 4.36 14.36
C SER A 184 -32.96 5.69 13.62
N LEU A 185 -32.07 5.94 12.66
CA LEU A 185 -31.98 7.19 11.88
C LEU A 185 -32.37 7.04 10.41
N GLY A 186 -32.83 5.86 9.97
CA GLY A 186 -33.18 5.57 8.57
C GLY A 186 -31.99 5.56 7.60
N LEU A 187 -30.76 5.53 8.12
CA LEU A 187 -29.55 5.44 7.32
C LEU A 187 -29.28 3.95 7.00
N ASN A 188 -29.21 3.60 5.73
CA ASN A 188 -28.90 2.25 5.29
C ASN A 188 -27.44 1.85 5.61
N ARG A 189 -27.16 1.58 6.88
CA ARG A 189 -25.85 1.12 7.37
C ARG A 189 -25.68 -0.37 7.04
N LYS A 190 -25.44 -0.68 5.78
CA LYS A 190 -25.47 -2.08 5.35
C LYS A 190 -24.20 -2.84 5.66
N TYR A 191 -23.05 -2.20 5.60
CA TYR A 191 -21.76 -2.89 5.68
C TYR A 191 -20.76 -2.12 6.54
N GLN A 192 -20.08 -2.85 7.39
CA GLN A 192 -18.97 -2.39 8.24
C GLN A 192 -17.70 -3.10 7.80
N MET A 193 -16.54 -2.59 8.22
CA MET A 193 -15.28 -3.30 8.04
C MET A 193 -15.34 -4.68 8.68
N GLY A 194 -14.87 -5.68 7.96
CA GLY A 194 -14.85 -7.06 8.38
C GLY A 194 -13.74 -7.38 9.36
N LYS A 195 -13.37 -8.64 9.41
CA LYS A 195 -12.47 -9.20 10.41
C LYS A 195 -11.02 -8.76 10.19
N HIS A 196 -10.46 -8.11 11.19
CA HIS A 196 -9.03 -7.87 11.31
C HIS A 196 -8.48 -8.48 12.58
N ARG A 197 -7.23 -8.86 12.59
CA ARG A 197 -6.54 -9.28 13.79
C ARG A 197 -5.79 -8.13 14.46
N SER A 198 -5.90 -8.04 15.77
CA SER A 198 -5.39 -6.94 16.61
C SER A 198 -3.86 -6.85 16.71
N TYR A 199 -3.11 -7.82 16.19
CA TYR A 199 -1.66 -7.88 16.34
C TYR A 199 -0.88 -7.32 15.15
N VAL A 200 -1.55 -7.02 14.05
CA VAL A 200 -0.96 -6.44 12.85
C VAL A 200 -1.62 -5.10 12.59
N SER A 201 -0.83 -4.06 12.39
CA SER A 201 -1.35 -2.74 12.03
C SER A 201 -2.06 -2.81 10.69
N ASP A 202 -3.25 -2.23 10.60
CA ASP A 202 -3.97 -2.00 9.37
C ASP A 202 -3.62 -0.66 8.70
N ILE A 203 -2.91 0.23 9.41
CA ILE A 203 -2.57 1.58 8.94
C ILE A 203 -1.29 1.61 8.10
N PHE A 204 -0.21 0.96 8.59
CA PHE A 204 1.11 1.01 7.98
C PHE A 204 1.63 -0.39 7.67
N THR A 205 0.81 -1.15 6.98
CA THR A 205 1.15 -2.49 6.56
C THR A 205 1.64 -2.48 5.13
N LEU A 206 2.83 -3.04 4.90
CA LEU A 206 3.36 -3.30 3.57
C LEU A 206 3.11 -4.76 3.21
N ARG A 207 2.50 -5.00 2.05
CA ARG A 207 2.11 -6.34 1.59
C ARG A 207 2.53 -6.57 0.15
N THR A 208 2.89 -7.80 -0.17
CA THR A 208 3.30 -8.24 -1.52
C THR A 208 2.23 -7.92 -2.57
N ALA A 209 0.94 -7.99 -2.22
CA ALA A 209 -0.16 -7.64 -3.11
C ALA A 209 -0.02 -6.25 -3.74
N GLU A 210 0.48 -5.26 -2.98
CA GLU A 210 0.78 -3.93 -3.53
C GLU A 210 1.90 -3.98 -4.58
N GLY A 211 2.89 -4.86 -4.42
CA GLY A 211 3.95 -5.03 -5.42
C GLY A 211 3.39 -5.47 -6.78
N TYR A 212 2.36 -6.31 -6.80
CA TYR A 212 1.65 -6.69 -8.03
C TYR A 212 0.94 -5.50 -8.68
N LEU A 213 0.29 -4.65 -7.88
CA LEU A 213 -0.36 -3.45 -8.39
C LEU A 213 0.65 -2.42 -8.90
N ASN A 214 1.77 -2.23 -8.17
CA ASN A 214 2.84 -1.33 -8.59
C ASN A 214 3.45 -1.78 -9.93
N ALA A 215 3.67 -3.09 -10.12
CA ALA A 215 4.15 -3.63 -11.38
C ALA A 215 3.12 -3.47 -12.51
N ALA A 216 1.84 -3.75 -12.22
CA ALA A 216 0.76 -3.61 -13.19
C ALA A 216 0.58 -2.16 -13.64
N GLU A 217 0.54 -1.19 -12.70
CA GLU A 217 0.42 0.22 -13.00
C GLU A 217 1.61 0.73 -13.83
N ALA A 218 2.83 0.40 -13.41
CA ALA A 218 4.02 0.81 -14.14
C ALA A 218 4.05 0.25 -15.57
N CYS A 219 3.72 -1.04 -15.76
CA CYS A 219 3.59 -1.64 -17.09
C CYS A 219 2.52 -0.97 -17.94
N ALA A 220 1.35 -0.67 -17.36
CA ALA A 220 0.26 0.01 -18.05
C ALA A 220 0.67 1.42 -18.53
N MET A 221 1.35 2.18 -17.66
CA MET A 221 1.84 3.53 -17.99
C MET A 221 2.97 3.52 -19.02
N LEU A 222 3.72 2.43 -19.14
CA LEU A 222 4.72 2.20 -20.19
C LEU A 222 4.11 1.67 -21.51
N GLY A 223 2.78 1.47 -21.56
CA GLY A 223 2.10 0.96 -22.74
C GLY A 223 2.14 -0.56 -22.90
N ASP A 224 2.68 -1.30 -21.93
CA ASP A 224 2.72 -2.76 -21.94
C ASP A 224 1.46 -3.35 -21.26
N ALA A 225 0.32 -3.26 -21.95
CA ALA A 225 -0.96 -3.75 -21.46
C ALA A 225 -0.97 -5.27 -21.21
N GLY A 226 -0.17 -6.02 -21.96
CA GLY A 226 -0.06 -7.46 -21.79
C GLY A 226 0.61 -7.83 -20.46
N ALA A 227 1.76 -7.23 -20.15
CA ALA A 227 2.45 -7.45 -18.88
C ALA A 227 1.59 -6.94 -17.70
N ALA A 228 0.97 -5.76 -17.84
CA ALA A 228 0.08 -5.20 -16.83
C ALA A 228 -1.10 -6.14 -16.51
N SER A 229 -1.77 -6.67 -17.54
CA SER A 229 -2.83 -7.68 -17.39
C SER A 229 -2.32 -8.94 -16.68
N GLY A 230 -1.12 -9.40 -17.01
CA GLY A 230 -0.51 -10.57 -16.38
C GLY A 230 -0.28 -10.39 -14.87
N TRP A 231 0.18 -9.22 -14.44
CA TRP A 231 0.34 -8.91 -13.01
C TRP A 231 -1.00 -8.83 -12.29
N LEU A 232 -1.97 -8.14 -12.89
CA LEU A 232 -3.32 -8.00 -12.32
C LEU A 232 -4.03 -9.35 -12.22
N ASN A 233 -3.95 -10.21 -13.24
CA ASN A 233 -4.55 -11.54 -13.24
C ASN A 233 -3.99 -12.43 -12.12
N ARG A 234 -2.68 -12.40 -11.89
CA ARG A 234 -2.06 -13.14 -10.78
C ARG A 234 -2.63 -12.74 -9.42
N LEU A 235 -2.88 -11.46 -9.21
CA LEU A 235 -3.49 -10.97 -7.98
C LEU A 235 -4.97 -11.38 -7.91
N ARG A 236 -5.75 -11.13 -8.95
CA ARG A 236 -7.20 -11.43 -9.00
C ARG A 236 -7.49 -12.91 -8.88
N GLY A 237 -6.67 -13.77 -9.47
CA GLY A 237 -6.78 -15.22 -9.33
C GLY A 237 -6.65 -15.74 -7.89
N LYS A 238 -6.18 -14.89 -6.95
CA LYS A 238 -6.13 -15.18 -5.51
C LYS A 238 -7.23 -14.48 -4.70
N ARG A 239 -8.07 -13.69 -5.36
CA ARG A 239 -9.13 -12.88 -4.74
C ARG A 239 -10.53 -13.25 -5.20
N ILE A 240 -10.67 -13.71 -6.44
CA ILE A 240 -11.95 -13.92 -7.11
C ILE A 240 -12.11 -15.42 -7.38
N LYS A 241 -13.29 -15.92 -7.06
CA LYS A 241 -13.67 -17.32 -7.28
C LYS A 241 -13.78 -17.61 -8.78
N ASP A 242 -13.24 -18.74 -9.19
CA ASP A 242 -13.30 -19.22 -10.59
C ASP A 242 -12.81 -18.16 -11.60
N TYR A 243 -11.80 -17.38 -11.20
CA TYR A 243 -11.24 -16.29 -12.01
C TYR A 243 -10.58 -16.81 -13.28
N GLU A 244 -10.95 -16.25 -14.41
CA GLU A 244 -10.31 -16.48 -15.70
C GLU A 244 -9.43 -15.28 -16.07
N ASP A 245 -8.25 -15.54 -16.61
CA ASP A 245 -7.32 -14.50 -17.02
C ASP A 245 -7.91 -13.64 -18.14
N VAL A 246 -7.80 -12.32 -17.97
CA VAL A 246 -8.30 -11.33 -18.93
C VAL A 246 -7.12 -10.54 -19.49
N VAL A 247 -7.10 -10.34 -20.81
CA VAL A 247 -6.16 -9.43 -21.47
C VAL A 247 -6.91 -8.14 -21.78
N TYR A 248 -6.54 -7.08 -21.08
CA TYR A 248 -7.12 -5.76 -21.23
C TYR A 248 -6.43 -4.98 -22.34
N THR A 249 -7.16 -4.06 -22.96
CA THR A 249 -6.56 -3.06 -23.86
C THR A 249 -5.77 -2.01 -23.09
N ALA A 250 -4.97 -1.21 -23.80
CA ALA A 250 -4.20 -0.12 -23.18
C ALA A 250 -5.09 0.92 -22.48
N ASP A 251 -6.28 1.17 -23.01
CA ASP A 251 -7.23 2.14 -22.44
C ASP A 251 -7.92 1.59 -21.18
N GLU A 252 -8.19 0.27 -21.14
CA GLU A 252 -8.91 -0.37 -20.05
C GLU A 252 -8.00 -0.67 -18.85
N ILE A 253 -6.75 -1.09 -19.10
CA ILE A 253 -5.89 -1.65 -18.05
C ILE A 253 -5.59 -0.65 -16.94
N ILE A 254 -5.41 0.62 -17.25
CA ILE A 254 -5.12 1.66 -16.26
C ILE A 254 -6.28 1.78 -15.27
N GLU A 255 -7.52 1.80 -15.78
CA GLU A 255 -8.70 1.86 -14.93
C GLU A 255 -8.87 0.57 -14.11
N GLN A 256 -8.62 -0.58 -14.72
CA GLN A 256 -8.70 -1.87 -14.01
C GLN A 256 -7.71 -1.97 -12.86
N VAL A 257 -6.49 -1.45 -13.01
CA VAL A 257 -5.49 -1.41 -11.94
C VAL A 257 -5.90 -0.43 -10.82
N ARG A 258 -6.51 0.71 -11.19
CA ARG A 258 -6.96 1.71 -10.20
C ARG A 258 -8.14 1.26 -9.36
N VAL A 259 -9.03 0.48 -9.95
CA VAL A 259 -10.21 -0.05 -9.26
C VAL A 259 -9.85 -1.21 -8.33
N GLU A 260 -8.77 -1.97 -8.63
CA GLU A 260 -8.29 -3.09 -7.81
C GLU A 260 -7.73 -2.65 -6.47
#